data_84bc314998ae4f7a99a55ba6d674f1d8
#
_entry.id   84bc314998ae4f7a99a55ba6d674f1d8
#
_cell.length_a   1.000
_cell.length_b   1.000
_cell.length_c   1.000
_cell.angle_alpha   90.00
_cell.angle_beta   90.00
_cell.angle_gamma   90.00
#
_symmetry.space_group_name_H-M   'P 1'
#
loop_
_entity.id
_entity.type
_entity.pdbx_description
1 polymer ?
#
loop_
_entity_poly.entity_id
_entity_poly.type
_entity_poly.pdbx_seq_one_letter_code
_entity_poly.pdbx_strand_id
1 'polypeptide(L)'
;SHKEAKARVIEMLSRVGIRDAEHRYDDYPHQFSGGMRQRVMIAMALILNPPLIIADEPTTALDVTVQAQIIALLDEMRRELGTTVIMITHDLSLLSSIADRVMVMYAGNRMELGPSATLFSAPVHPYTAGLLNSSPARYTPGSMIEPITGRPPSLLAPPKGCVFRPRCAKAMDICTRVPPLRLFDDGTEALCWKESEDRAASGAPAITAETAEAATGERTAMIEAANVHLSFETGGGMRGMPKELHVL
;
A
#
# COMPACT_ATOMS: atom_id res chain seq x y z
N SER A 1 5.49 35.64 6.80
CA SER A 1 4.64 36.52 5.96
C SER A 1 3.88 35.71 4.92
N HIS A 2 2.85 36.26 4.29
CA HIS A 2 2.11 35.58 3.22
C HIS A 2 3.03 35.18 2.04
N LYS A 3 4.00 36.03 1.71
CA LYS A 3 4.99 35.74 0.65
C LYS A 3 5.86 34.54 0.99
N GLU A 4 6.30 34.38 2.21
CA GLU A 4 7.07 33.24 2.68
C GLU A 4 6.22 31.96 2.68
N ALA A 5 4.95 32.07 3.12
CA ALA A 5 4.03 30.92 3.09
C ALA A 5 3.81 30.43 1.65
N LYS A 6 3.56 31.37 0.69
CA LYS A 6 3.42 30.99 -0.73
C LYS A 6 4.67 30.33 -1.28
N ALA A 7 5.85 30.89 -1.01
CA ALA A 7 7.12 30.31 -1.47
C ALA A 7 7.31 28.87 -0.93
N ARG A 8 7.00 28.63 0.35
CA ARG A 8 7.10 27.33 0.99
C ARG A 8 6.12 26.30 0.41
N VAL A 9 4.90 26.74 0.06
CA VAL A 9 3.92 25.87 -0.61
C VAL A 9 4.40 25.49 -2.00
N ILE A 10 4.87 26.44 -2.81
CA ILE A 10 5.39 26.17 -4.16
C ILE A 10 6.57 25.22 -4.12
N GLU A 11 7.51 25.42 -3.19
CA GLU A 11 8.64 24.52 -2.96
C GLU A 11 8.15 23.11 -2.63
N MET A 12 7.22 22.95 -1.69
CA MET A 12 6.69 21.64 -1.31
C MET A 12 5.93 20.96 -2.47
N LEU A 13 5.12 21.72 -3.23
CA LEU A 13 4.44 21.18 -4.42
C LEU A 13 5.45 20.67 -5.46
N SER A 14 6.55 21.39 -5.65
CA SER A 14 7.64 20.97 -6.54
C SER A 14 8.30 19.67 -6.03
N ARG A 15 8.59 19.58 -4.72
CA ARG A 15 9.19 18.40 -4.08
C ARG A 15 8.32 17.15 -4.22
N VAL A 16 7.01 17.27 -4.10
CA VAL A 16 6.10 16.14 -4.33
C VAL A 16 5.84 15.86 -5.81
N GLY A 17 6.55 16.52 -6.72
CA GLY A 17 6.51 16.27 -8.15
C GLY A 17 5.32 16.87 -8.89
N ILE A 18 4.74 17.96 -8.40
CA ILE A 18 3.79 18.79 -9.16
C ILE A 18 4.58 19.66 -10.13
N ARG A 19 4.45 19.41 -11.43
CA ARG A 19 5.06 20.24 -12.48
C ARG A 19 4.40 21.63 -12.51
N ASP A 20 5.19 22.65 -12.82
CA ASP A 20 4.74 24.06 -12.86
C ASP A 20 4.03 24.52 -11.58
N ALA A 21 4.60 24.14 -10.42
CA ALA A 21 4.00 24.38 -9.10
C ALA A 21 3.64 25.86 -8.86
N GLU A 22 4.39 26.80 -9.44
CA GLU A 22 4.13 28.22 -9.33
C GLU A 22 2.81 28.64 -10.01
N HIS A 23 2.52 28.10 -11.21
CA HIS A 23 1.27 28.33 -11.93
C HIS A 23 0.12 27.52 -11.31
N ARG A 24 0.43 26.33 -10.80
CA ARG A 24 -0.55 25.43 -10.18
C ARG A 24 -0.98 25.83 -8.78
N TYR A 25 -0.28 26.76 -8.15
CA TYR A 25 -0.59 27.23 -6.79
C TYR A 25 -2.01 27.80 -6.66
N ASP A 26 -2.51 28.45 -7.71
CA ASP A 26 -3.82 29.10 -7.73
C ASP A 26 -4.91 28.18 -8.36
N ASP A 27 -4.56 26.93 -8.76
CA ASP A 27 -5.51 25.98 -9.32
C ASP A 27 -6.43 25.37 -8.27
N TYR A 28 -7.65 25.02 -8.69
CA TYR A 28 -8.62 24.32 -7.85
C TYR A 28 -8.45 22.79 -7.91
N PRO A 29 -8.89 22.04 -6.86
CA PRO A 29 -8.73 20.58 -6.80
C PRO A 29 -9.30 19.81 -8.01
N HIS A 30 -10.34 20.30 -8.65
CA HIS A 30 -10.93 19.66 -9.83
C HIS A 30 -10.07 19.77 -11.10
N GLN A 31 -9.07 20.67 -11.11
CA GLN A 31 -8.13 20.84 -12.22
C GLN A 31 -6.93 19.87 -12.11
N PHE A 32 -6.82 19.12 -11.00
CA PHE A 32 -5.79 18.12 -10.77
C PHE A 32 -6.29 16.72 -11.08
N SER A 33 -5.42 15.87 -11.65
CA SER A 33 -5.67 14.43 -11.76
C SER A 33 -5.71 13.75 -10.37
N GLY A 34 -6.19 12.50 -10.30
CA GLY A 34 -6.23 11.75 -9.04
C GLY A 34 -4.87 11.67 -8.34
N GLY A 35 -3.83 11.29 -9.08
CA GLY A 35 -2.46 11.24 -8.55
C GLY A 35 -1.89 12.60 -8.15
N MET A 36 -2.22 13.67 -8.89
CA MET A 36 -1.84 15.02 -8.51
C MET A 36 -2.52 15.48 -7.22
N ARG A 37 -3.82 15.19 -7.05
CA ARG A 37 -4.54 15.50 -5.79
C ARG A 37 -3.90 14.77 -4.61
N GLN A 38 -3.51 13.49 -4.79
CA GLN A 38 -2.84 12.73 -3.75
C GLN A 38 -1.48 13.34 -3.38
N ARG A 39 -0.68 13.79 -4.37
CA ARG A 39 0.58 14.50 -4.13
C ARG A 39 0.38 15.82 -3.37
N VAL A 40 -0.67 16.57 -3.70
CA VAL A 40 -1.04 17.79 -2.95
C VAL A 40 -1.43 17.46 -1.51
N MET A 41 -2.19 16.41 -1.26
CA MET A 41 -2.53 15.97 0.11
C MET A 41 -1.27 15.58 0.90
N ILE A 42 -0.31 14.90 0.28
CA ILE A 42 0.98 14.59 0.89
C ILE A 42 1.76 15.88 1.20
N ALA A 43 1.80 16.82 0.27
CA ALA A 43 2.43 18.13 0.49
C ALA A 43 1.81 18.87 1.69
N MET A 44 0.48 18.87 1.80
CA MET A 44 -0.24 19.48 2.93
C MET A 44 0.13 18.79 4.26
N ALA A 45 0.27 17.48 4.30
CA ALA A 45 0.65 16.75 5.50
C ALA A 45 2.10 17.04 5.91
N LEU A 46 3.01 17.21 4.94
CA LEU A 46 4.46 17.33 5.16
C LEU A 46 4.98 18.75 5.36
N ILE A 47 4.25 19.78 4.90
CA ILE A 47 4.75 21.16 4.83
C ILE A 47 5.20 21.74 6.18
N LEU A 48 4.70 21.22 7.28
CA LEU A 48 5.08 21.62 8.65
C LEU A 48 6.15 20.71 9.26
N ASN A 49 6.72 19.77 8.50
CA ASN A 49 7.69 18.79 8.95
C ASN A 49 7.24 18.05 10.25
N PRO A 50 6.08 17.39 10.26
CA PRO A 50 5.59 16.71 11.44
C PRO A 50 6.49 15.51 11.79
N PRO A 51 6.67 15.18 13.07
CA PRO A 51 7.45 14.00 13.48
C PRO A 51 6.74 12.67 13.16
N LEU A 52 5.43 12.70 12.94
CA LEU A 52 4.59 11.53 12.65
C LEU A 52 3.52 11.88 11.61
N ILE A 53 3.34 10.99 10.65
CA ILE A 53 2.25 11.03 9.67
C ILE A 53 1.44 9.74 9.77
N ILE A 54 0.13 9.85 9.68
CA ILE A 54 -0.80 8.72 9.52
C ILE A 54 -1.36 8.79 8.10
N ALA A 55 -1.03 7.79 7.29
CA ALA A 55 -1.50 7.64 5.92
C ALA A 55 -2.54 6.52 5.86
N ASP A 56 -3.81 6.90 5.81
CA ASP A 56 -4.94 5.96 5.74
C ASP A 56 -5.33 5.74 4.27
N GLU A 57 -5.09 4.53 3.78
CA GLU A 57 -5.34 4.11 2.39
C GLU A 57 -4.79 5.12 1.34
N PRO A 58 -3.50 5.50 1.40
CA PRO A 58 -2.98 6.63 0.62
C PRO A 58 -2.97 6.40 -0.88
N THR A 59 -3.26 5.20 -1.34
CA THR A 59 -3.24 4.80 -2.76
C THR A 59 -4.59 4.33 -3.28
N THR A 60 -5.65 4.42 -2.50
CA THR A 60 -7.00 4.01 -2.91
C THR A 60 -7.46 4.79 -4.14
N ALA A 61 -8.06 4.09 -5.12
CA ALA A 61 -8.55 4.61 -6.39
C ALA A 61 -7.46 5.18 -7.34
N LEU A 62 -6.21 4.79 -7.15
CA LEU A 62 -5.11 5.08 -8.08
C LEU A 62 -4.78 3.82 -8.91
N ASP A 63 -4.30 4.03 -10.13
CA ASP A 63 -3.73 2.94 -10.92
C ASP A 63 -2.39 2.47 -10.33
N VAL A 64 -1.99 1.24 -10.66
CA VAL A 64 -0.81 0.57 -10.08
C VAL A 64 0.47 1.38 -10.26
N THR A 65 0.62 2.07 -11.39
CA THR A 65 1.82 2.86 -11.68
C THR A 65 1.87 4.11 -10.80
N VAL A 66 0.76 4.82 -10.68
CA VAL A 66 0.66 6.01 -9.81
C VAL A 66 0.76 5.61 -8.34
N GLN A 67 0.19 4.47 -7.94
CA GLN A 67 0.33 3.91 -6.61
C GLN A 67 1.81 3.70 -6.23
N ALA A 68 2.58 3.04 -7.09
CA ALA A 68 4.02 2.84 -6.86
C ALA A 68 4.78 4.17 -6.72
N GLN A 69 4.45 5.18 -7.55
CA GLN A 69 5.04 6.51 -7.46
C GLN A 69 4.71 7.24 -6.16
N ILE A 70 3.48 7.13 -5.66
CA ILE A 70 3.06 7.74 -4.40
C ILE A 70 3.78 7.10 -3.22
N ILE A 71 3.93 5.78 -3.23
CA ILE A 71 4.65 5.06 -2.18
C ILE A 71 6.14 5.42 -2.17
N ALA A 72 6.78 5.45 -3.34
CA ALA A 72 8.16 5.88 -3.46
C ALA A 72 8.36 7.33 -2.95
N LEU A 73 7.45 8.23 -3.30
CA LEU A 73 7.46 9.61 -2.82
C LEU A 73 7.34 9.69 -1.29
N LEU A 74 6.42 8.93 -0.69
CA LEU A 74 6.26 8.91 0.77
C LEU A 74 7.52 8.40 1.47
N ASP A 75 8.17 7.36 0.94
CA ASP A 75 9.40 6.82 1.50
C ASP A 75 10.58 7.78 1.36
N GLU A 76 10.72 8.45 0.20
CA GLU A 76 11.70 9.50 -0.03
C GLU A 76 11.53 10.65 0.97
N MET A 77 10.32 11.19 1.08
CA MET A 77 10.02 12.29 2.01
C MET A 77 10.22 11.88 3.47
N ARG A 78 9.86 10.66 3.84
CA ARG A 78 10.10 10.10 5.17
C ARG A 78 11.59 10.13 5.51
N ARG A 79 12.44 9.69 4.59
CA ARG A 79 13.90 9.67 4.79
C ARG A 79 14.50 11.08 4.87
N GLU A 80 14.09 11.97 3.98
CA GLU A 80 14.60 13.34 3.94
C GLU A 80 14.21 14.15 5.17
N LEU A 81 12.98 14.03 5.63
CA LEU A 81 12.44 14.80 6.74
C LEU A 81 12.63 14.15 8.11
N GLY A 82 13.06 12.88 8.15
CA GLY A 82 13.16 12.11 9.39
C GLY A 82 11.80 11.86 10.06
N THR A 83 10.71 11.84 9.27
CA THR A 83 9.34 11.67 9.75
C THR A 83 9.02 10.18 9.90
N THR A 84 8.34 9.81 10.99
CA THR A 84 7.76 8.47 11.14
C THR A 84 6.43 8.38 10.37
N VAL A 85 6.19 7.26 9.68
CA VAL A 85 4.94 7.03 8.93
C VAL A 85 4.23 5.81 9.48
N ILE A 86 2.97 5.96 9.88
CA ILE A 86 2.03 4.86 10.10
C ILE A 86 1.16 4.77 8.84
N MET A 87 1.29 3.68 8.11
CA MET A 87 0.50 3.44 6.90
C MET A 87 -0.56 2.38 7.17
N ILE A 88 -1.81 2.69 6.83
CA ILE A 88 -2.93 1.75 6.86
C ILE A 88 -3.25 1.39 5.41
N THR A 89 -3.23 0.11 5.10
CA THR A 89 -3.54 -0.40 3.75
C THR A 89 -3.98 -1.85 3.78
N HIS A 90 -4.73 -2.25 2.79
CA HIS A 90 -5.08 -3.65 2.53
C HIS A 90 -4.10 -4.33 1.54
N ASP A 91 -3.18 -3.59 0.94
CA ASP A 91 -2.21 -4.13 -0.01
C ASP A 91 -0.91 -4.56 0.70
N LEU A 92 -0.79 -5.87 0.92
CA LEU A 92 0.39 -6.46 1.55
C LEU A 92 1.65 -6.34 0.69
N SER A 93 1.50 -6.28 -0.64
CA SER A 93 2.64 -6.21 -1.56
C SER A 93 3.42 -4.92 -1.36
N LEU A 94 2.72 -3.81 -1.14
CA LEU A 94 3.32 -2.51 -0.86
C LEU A 94 4.09 -2.52 0.46
N LEU A 95 3.51 -3.11 1.50
CA LEU A 95 4.12 -3.13 2.83
C LEU A 95 5.43 -3.90 2.85
N SER A 96 5.55 -4.98 2.06
CA SER A 96 6.74 -5.81 2.04
C SER A 96 8.01 -5.06 1.62
N SER A 97 7.87 -3.99 0.83
CA SER A 97 9.00 -3.23 0.27
C SER A 97 9.40 -2.01 1.09
N ILE A 98 8.50 -1.46 1.93
CA ILE A 98 8.72 -0.16 2.59
C ILE A 98 8.58 -0.19 4.10
N ALA A 99 7.83 -1.15 4.66
CA ALA A 99 7.56 -1.17 6.09
C ALA A 99 8.70 -1.81 6.89
N ASP A 100 9.14 -1.14 7.95
CA ASP A 100 10.07 -1.72 8.92
C ASP A 100 9.37 -2.77 9.79
N ARG A 101 8.14 -2.47 10.22
CA ARG A 101 7.27 -3.34 11.02
C ARG A 101 5.86 -3.36 10.45
N VAL A 102 5.20 -4.50 10.56
CA VAL A 102 3.82 -4.67 10.10
C VAL A 102 2.94 -5.15 11.24
N MET A 103 1.77 -4.54 11.37
CA MET A 103 0.71 -4.96 12.27
C MET A 103 -0.47 -5.47 11.45
N VAL A 104 -0.82 -6.74 11.64
CA VAL A 104 -1.99 -7.35 11.02
C VAL A 104 -3.17 -7.27 11.96
N MET A 105 -4.27 -6.70 11.50
CA MET A 105 -5.50 -6.55 12.26
C MET A 105 -6.65 -7.37 11.68
N TYR A 106 -7.50 -7.92 12.55
CA TYR A 106 -8.71 -8.62 12.16
C TYR A 106 -9.83 -8.37 13.17
N ALA A 107 -11.00 -7.97 12.70
CA ALA A 107 -12.17 -7.68 13.52
C ALA A 107 -11.84 -6.78 14.74
N GLY A 108 -11.09 -5.69 14.52
CA GLY A 108 -10.69 -4.74 15.55
C GLY A 108 -9.58 -5.21 16.49
N ASN A 109 -9.04 -6.42 16.30
CA ASN A 109 -7.99 -6.97 17.16
C ASN A 109 -6.65 -7.00 16.41
N ARG A 110 -5.56 -6.74 17.16
CA ARG A 110 -4.18 -6.94 16.69
C ARG A 110 -3.86 -8.43 16.72
N MET A 111 -3.81 -9.07 15.56
CA MET A 111 -3.55 -10.50 15.46
C MET A 111 -2.05 -10.82 15.51
N GLU A 112 -1.25 -10.02 14.81
CA GLU A 112 0.20 -10.18 14.74
C GLU A 112 0.87 -8.82 14.53
N LEU A 113 2.05 -8.62 15.12
CA LEU A 113 2.92 -7.45 14.94
C LEU A 113 4.36 -7.94 14.92
N GLY A 114 5.13 -7.55 13.92
CA GLY A 114 6.55 -7.96 13.87
C GLY A 114 7.36 -7.22 12.82
N PRO A 115 8.66 -7.51 12.76
CA PRO A 115 9.49 -7.05 11.66
C PRO A 115 8.92 -7.51 10.33
N SER A 116 8.90 -6.62 9.33
CA SER A 116 8.32 -6.91 8.01
C SER A 116 8.92 -8.19 7.42
N ALA A 117 10.24 -8.30 7.35
CA ALA A 117 10.92 -9.47 6.80
C ALA A 117 10.46 -10.79 7.43
N THR A 118 10.35 -10.84 8.75
CA THR A 118 9.91 -12.04 9.49
C THR A 118 8.45 -12.35 9.23
N LEU A 119 7.59 -11.35 9.32
CA LEU A 119 6.14 -11.53 9.15
C LEU A 119 5.79 -12.04 7.74
N PHE A 120 6.48 -11.54 6.71
CA PHE A 120 6.25 -11.99 5.33
C PHE A 120 6.86 -13.36 5.03
N SER A 121 7.92 -13.78 5.69
CA SER A 121 8.59 -15.08 5.46
C SER A 121 8.04 -16.20 6.34
N ALA A 122 7.79 -15.93 7.61
CA ALA A 122 7.41 -16.93 8.61
C ALA A 122 6.35 -16.40 9.60
N PRO A 123 5.11 -16.13 9.12
CA PRO A 123 4.05 -15.63 9.97
C PRO A 123 3.67 -16.65 11.05
N VAL A 124 3.37 -16.14 12.25
CA VAL A 124 2.92 -16.96 13.39
C VAL A 124 1.42 -17.19 13.34
N HIS A 125 0.65 -16.11 13.12
CA HIS A 125 -0.79 -16.18 13.19
C HIS A 125 -1.38 -16.77 11.90
N PRO A 126 -2.28 -17.78 11.98
CA PRO A 126 -2.88 -18.40 10.79
C PRO A 126 -3.64 -17.44 9.88
N TYR A 127 -4.16 -16.33 10.42
CA TYR A 127 -4.77 -15.29 9.60
C TYR A 127 -3.75 -14.58 8.71
N THR A 128 -2.59 -14.20 9.27
CA THR A 128 -1.49 -13.59 8.50
C THR A 128 -1.02 -14.53 7.40
N ALA A 129 -0.80 -15.80 7.73
CA ALA A 129 -0.44 -16.82 6.75
C ALA A 129 -1.50 -16.94 5.63
N GLY A 130 -2.79 -16.96 6.01
CA GLY A 130 -3.89 -17.01 5.05
C GLY A 130 -3.96 -15.78 4.14
N LEU A 131 -3.74 -14.56 4.68
CA LEU A 131 -3.67 -13.34 3.88
C LEU A 131 -2.54 -13.40 2.86
N LEU A 132 -1.35 -13.82 3.29
CA LEU A 132 -0.19 -13.95 2.42
C LEU A 132 -0.43 -15.00 1.33
N ASN A 133 -1.03 -16.13 1.68
CA ASN A 133 -1.37 -17.19 0.73
C ASN A 133 -2.51 -16.79 -0.23
N SER A 134 -3.34 -15.83 0.13
CA SER A 134 -4.38 -15.29 -0.77
C SER A 134 -3.85 -14.25 -1.77
N SER A 135 -2.57 -13.86 -1.67
CA SER A 135 -1.98 -12.85 -2.56
C SER A 135 -1.62 -13.46 -3.92
N PRO A 136 -2.16 -12.94 -5.04
CA PRO A 136 -1.85 -13.43 -6.38
C PRO A 136 -0.36 -13.41 -6.73
N ALA A 137 0.39 -12.45 -6.16
CA ALA A 137 1.83 -12.32 -6.40
C ALA A 137 2.66 -13.54 -5.96
N ARG A 138 2.09 -14.44 -5.18
CA ARG A 138 2.73 -15.68 -4.71
C ARG A 138 2.48 -16.90 -5.60
N TYR A 139 1.67 -16.75 -6.63
CA TYR A 139 1.26 -17.87 -7.47
C TYR A 139 1.76 -17.72 -8.90
N THR A 140 2.13 -18.83 -9.51
CA THR A 140 2.40 -18.88 -10.95
C THR A 140 1.09 -18.74 -11.74
N PRO A 141 1.11 -18.16 -12.93
CA PRO A 141 -0.07 -18.12 -13.79
C PRO A 141 -0.70 -19.50 -13.98
N GLY A 142 -2.02 -19.59 -13.75
CA GLY A 142 -2.77 -20.86 -13.83
C GLY A 142 -2.86 -21.66 -12.53
N SER A 143 -2.20 -21.25 -11.45
CA SER A 143 -2.35 -21.88 -10.13
C SER A 143 -3.66 -21.47 -9.46
N MET A 144 -4.22 -22.38 -8.65
CA MET A 144 -5.37 -22.05 -7.80
C MET A 144 -4.89 -21.28 -6.55
N ILE A 145 -5.52 -20.13 -6.29
CA ILE A 145 -5.29 -19.36 -5.08
C ILE A 145 -6.15 -19.95 -3.95
N GLU A 146 -5.56 -20.13 -2.78
CA GLU A 146 -6.27 -20.62 -1.60
C GLU A 146 -6.84 -19.43 -0.80
N PRO A 147 -8.15 -19.12 -0.91
CA PRO A 147 -8.76 -18.04 -0.17
C PRO A 147 -8.99 -18.42 1.29
N ILE A 148 -9.02 -17.42 2.17
CA ILE A 148 -9.50 -17.63 3.54
C ILE A 148 -11.01 -17.89 3.50
N THR A 149 -11.42 -19.09 3.82
CA THR A 149 -12.83 -19.53 3.78
C THR A 149 -13.70 -18.83 4.81
N GLY A 150 -15.02 -18.81 4.57
CA GLY A 150 -16.01 -18.26 5.48
C GLY A 150 -16.11 -16.72 5.45
N ARG A 151 -17.00 -16.17 6.26
CA ARG A 151 -17.25 -14.73 6.33
C ARG A 151 -16.64 -14.12 7.60
N PRO A 152 -16.19 -12.84 7.56
CA PRO A 152 -15.79 -12.11 8.75
C PRO A 152 -16.91 -12.10 9.80
N PRO A 153 -16.59 -12.15 11.10
CA PRO A 153 -17.59 -12.08 12.15
C PRO A 153 -18.24 -10.70 12.21
N SER A 154 -19.46 -10.66 12.73
CA SER A 154 -20.09 -9.39 13.07
C SER A 154 -19.35 -8.72 14.23
N LEU A 155 -19.02 -7.44 14.07
CA LEU A 155 -18.42 -6.64 15.15
C LEU A 155 -19.39 -6.35 16.29
N LEU A 156 -20.70 -6.44 16.02
CA LEU A 156 -21.75 -6.27 17.04
C LEU A 156 -21.91 -7.50 17.95
N ALA A 157 -21.48 -8.69 17.46
CA ALA A 157 -21.53 -9.94 18.21
C ALA A 157 -20.27 -10.76 17.91
N PRO A 158 -19.09 -10.35 18.42
CA PRO A 158 -17.86 -11.05 18.16
C PRO A 158 -17.88 -12.46 18.79
N PRO A 159 -17.24 -13.44 18.15
CA PRO A 159 -17.14 -14.79 18.70
C PRO A 159 -16.39 -14.76 20.04
N LYS A 160 -16.80 -15.65 20.96
CA LYS A 160 -16.05 -15.87 22.20
C LYS A 160 -14.68 -16.48 21.89
N GLY A 161 -13.64 -16.03 22.62
CA GLY A 161 -12.27 -16.50 22.44
C GLY A 161 -11.54 -15.83 21.27
N CYS A 162 -10.80 -16.61 20.47
CA CYS A 162 -10.11 -16.07 19.29
C CYS A 162 -11.12 -15.66 18.22
N VAL A 163 -11.10 -14.38 17.84
CA VAL A 163 -12.03 -13.81 16.85
C VAL A 163 -11.89 -14.43 15.45
N PHE A 164 -10.72 -14.99 15.13
CA PHE A 164 -10.48 -15.69 13.88
C PHE A 164 -10.88 -17.17 13.91
N ARG A 165 -11.14 -17.75 15.07
CA ARG A 165 -11.46 -19.19 15.25
C ARG A 165 -12.45 -19.74 14.22
N PRO A 166 -13.58 -19.08 13.90
CA PRO A 166 -14.57 -19.62 12.96
C PRO A 166 -14.04 -19.82 11.53
N ARG A 167 -12.94 -19.17 11.19
CA ARG A 167 -12.31 -19.21 9.86
C ARG A 167 -10.90 -19.82 9.87
N CYS A 168 -10.42 -20.19 11.05
CA CYS A 168 -9.07 -20.72 11.23
C CYS A 168 -9.02 -22.21 10.88
N ALA A 169 -8.33 -22.56 9.79
CA ALA A 169 -8.11 -23.96 9.42
C ALA A 169 -7.29 -24.76 10.48
N LYS A 170 -6.63 -24.04 11.41
CA LYS A 170 -5.82 -24.59 12.49
C LYS A 170 -6.45 -24.34 13.87
N ALA A 171 -7.78 -24.19 13.93
CA ALA A 171 -8.49 -23.99 15.19
C ALA A 171 -8.35 -25.21 16.11
N MET A 172 -8.16 -24.93 17.41
CA MET A 172 -8.07 -25.91 18.48
C MET A 172 -9.18 -25.63 19.51
N ASP A 173 -9.50 -26.58 20.37
CA ASP A 173 -10.53 -26.42 21.42
C ASP A 173 -10.21 -25.25 22.36
N ILE A 174 -8.92 -25.03 22.65
CA ILE A 174 -8.46 -23.92 23.49
C ILE A 174 -8.78 -22.54 22.88
N CYS A 175 -8.95 -22.44 21.56
CA CYS A 175 -9.31 -21.19 20.88
C CYS A 175 -10.71 -20.66 21.25
N THR A 176 -11.50 -21.42 22.01
CA THR A 176 -12.71 -20.94 22.67
C THR A 176 -12.42 -19.92 23.78
N ARG A 177 -11.18 -19.85 24.23
CA ARG A 177 -10.66 -18.85 25.17
C ARG A 177 -9.92 -17.75 24.42
N VAL A 178 -9.86 -16.56 25.03
CA VAL A 178 -9.06 -15.46 24.49
C VAL A 178 -7.58 -15.85 24.50
N PRO A 179 -6.88 -15.85 23.36
CA PRO A 179 -5.47 -16.19 23.33
C PRO A 179 -4.64 -15.13 24.04
N PRO A 180 -3.52 -15.52 24.69
CA PRO A 180 -2.57 -14.57 25.24
C PRO A 180 -1.82 -13.87 24.10
N LEU A 181 -1.39 -12.63 24.35
CA LEU A 181 -0.39 -11.99 23.51
C LEU A 181 0.96 -12.66 23.82
N ARG A 182 1.54 -13.32 22.82
CA ARG A 182 2.86 -13.97 22.92
C ARG A 182 3.91 -13.12 22.23
N LEU A 183 5.07 -13.01 22.87
CA LEU A 183 6.26 -12.39 22.31
C LEU A 183 7.25 -13.50 21.93
N PHE A 184 7.80 -13.42 20.72
CA PHE A 184 8.78 -14.35 20.17
C PHE A 184 10.16 -13.70 20.13
N ASP A 185 11.23 -14.53 20.10
CA ASP A 185 12.63 -14.08 20.19
C ASP A 185 13.05 -13.13 19.05
N ASP A 186 12.37 -13.19 17.92
CA ASP A 186 12.59 -12.32 16.77
C ASP A 186 11.83 -10.97 16.84
N GLY A 187 11.21 -10.68 17.98
CA GLY A 187 10.43 -9.47 18.20
C GLY A 187 9.03 -9.47 17.57
N THR A 188 8.57 -10.64 17.11
CA THR A 188 7.18 -10.83 16.68
C THR A 188 6.28 -10.99 17.90
N GLU A 189 5.11 -10.36 17.86
CA GLU A 189 4.03 -10.51 18.83
C GLU A 189 2.82 -11.10 18.12
N ALA A 190 2.19 -12.12 18.69
CA ALA A 190 0.98 -12.73 18.11
C ALA A 190 -0.07 -13.04 19.16
N LEU A 191 -1.33 -12.78 18.81
CA LEU A 191 -2.51 -13.12 19.60
C LEU A 191 -2.99 -14.52 19.22
N CYS A 192 -2.19 -15.54 19.56
CA CYS A 192 -2.44 -16.93 19.17
C CYS A 192 -1.98 -17.92 20.23
N TRP A 193 -2.63 -19.10 20.30
CA TRP A 193 -2.23 -20.20 21.15
C TRP A 193 -1.07 -21.03 20.57
N LYS A 194 -0.77 -20.86 19.27
CA LYS A 194 0.30 -21.59 18.58
C LYS A 194 1.67 -21.21 19.12
N GLU A 195 2.59 -22.17 19.10
CA GLU A 195 3.98 -22.01 19.52
C GLU A 195 4.90 -21.70 18.33
N SER A 196 6.16 -21.40 18.62
CA SER A 196 7.14 -21.03 17.59
C SER A 196 7.41 -22.16 16.58
N GLU A 197 7.33 -23.42 17.04
CA GLU A 197 7.53 -24.61 16.21
C GLU A 197 6.40 -24.81 15.16
N ASP A 198 5.27 -24.18 15.38
CA ASP A 198 4.09 -24.22 14.50
C ASP A 198 4.07 -23.09 13.46
N ARG A 199 5.13 -22.32 13.32
CA ARG A 199 5.22 -21.28 12.30
C ARG A 199 4.97 -21.90 10.93
N ALA A 200 4.09 -21.30 10.18
CA ALA A 200 3.90 -21.68 8.80
C ALA A 200 5.18 -21.33 8.05
N ALA A 201 5.99 -22.33 7.69
CA ALA A 201 6.99 -22.11 6.66
C ALA A 201 6.21 -21.64 5.43
N SER A 202 6.26 -20.35 5.14
CA SER A 202 5.69 -19.86 3.90
C SER A 202 6.63 -20.33 2.80
N GLY A 203 6.28 -21.45 2.17
CA GLY A 203 7.03 -22.02 1.05
C GLY A 203 6.93 -21.18 -0.22
N ALA A 204 6.59 -19.92 -0.08
CA ALA A 204 6.59 -18.99 -1.18
C ALA A 204 7.93 -18.26 -1.25
N PRO A 205 8.53 -18.12 -2.44
CA PRO A 205 9.72 -17.31 -2.62
C PRO A 205 9.46 -15.92 -2.03
N ALA A 206 10.48 -15.35 -1.37
CA ALA A 206 10.45 -13.95 -0.99
C ALA A 206 9.98 -13.16 -2.22
N ILE A 207 9.08 -12.19 -2.01
CA ILE A 207 8.74 -11.24 -3.07
C ILE A 207 10.00 -10.40 -3.29
N THR A 208 10.95 -10.96 -4.01
CA THR A 208 12.01 -10.19 -4.61
C THR A 208 11.35 -9.48 -5.78
N ALA A 209 11.52 -8.16 -5.84
CA ALA A 209 11.25 -7.40 -7.04
C ALA A 209 12.28 -7.82 -8.12
N GLU A 210 12.23 -9.07 -8.54
CA GLU A 210 12.92 -9.50 -9.74
C GLU A 210 12.18 -8.86 -10.91
N THR A 211 12.80 -7.86 -11.46
CA THR A 211 12.58 -7.45 -12.84
C THR A 211 12.42 -8.72 -13.67
N ALA A 212 11.22 -8.93 -14.20
CA ALA A 212 10.96 -10.01 -15.13
C ALA A 212 11.98 -9.88 -16.26
N GLU A 213 13.01 -10.73 -16.24
CA GLU A 213 13.89 -10.89 -17.39
C GLU A 213 13.01 -11.26 -18.57
N ALA A 214 13.01 -10.37 -19.54
CA ALA A 214 12.23 -10.54 -20.74
C ALA A 214 12.66 -11.85 -21.41
N ALA A 215 11.77 -12.81 -21.47
CA ALA A 215 11.97 -14.02 -22.25
C ALA A 215 12.33 -13.60 -23.69
N THR A 216 13.56 -13.91 -24.11
CA THR A 216 14.07 -13.68 -25.45
C THR A 216 13.52 -14.74 -26.42
N GLY A 217 12.20 -14.75 -26.60
CA GLY A 217 11.52 -15.49 -27.66
C GLY A 217 10.94 -14.50 -28.67
N GLU A 218 10.87 -14.85 -29.94
CA GLU A 218 10.17 -14.05 -30.95
C GLU A 218 8.76 -13.75 -30.47
N ARG A 219 8.54 -12.48 -30.10
CA ARG A 219 7.22 -12.00 -29.65
C ARG A 219 6.43 -11.65 -30.88
N THR A 220 5.44 -12.45 -31.23
CA THR A 220 4.39 -12.02 -32.16
C THR A 220 3.55 -10.97 -31.45
N ALA A 221 3.51 -9.75 -31.96
CA ALA A 221 2.67 -8.70 -31.39
C ALA A 221 1.20 -9.13 -31.49
N MET A 222 0.53 -9.24 -30.33
CA MET A 222 -0.92 -9.50 -30.28
C MET A 222 -1.75 -8.27 -30.66
N ILE A 223 -1.20 -7.09 -30.43
CA ILE A 223 -1.80 -5.80 -30.79
C ILE A 223 -0.68 -4.90 -31.30
N GLU A 224 -0.85 -4.37 -32.49
CA GLU A 224 0.04 -3.37 -33.10
C GLU A 224 -0.74 -2.07 -33.24
N ALA A 225 -0.22 -1.00 -32.63
CA ALA A 225 -0.78 0.33 -32.75
C ALA A 225 0.22 1.20 -33.53
N ALA A 226 -0.12 1.53 -34.78
CA ALA A 226 0.70 2.38 -35.63
C ALA A 226 0.00 3.74 -35.86
N ASN A 227 0.80 4.82 -35.78
CA ASN A 227 0.32 6.19 -36.02
C ASN A 227 -0.87 6.61 -35.14
N VAL A 228 -0.84 6.26 -33.85
CA VAL A 228 -1.84 6.72 -32.88
C VAL A 228 -1.54 8.15 -32.49
N HIS A 229 -2.47 9.05 -32.79
CA HIS A 229 -2.39 10.46 -32.40
C HIS A 229 -3.51 10.74 -31.40
N LEU A 230 -3.14 11.29 -30.24
CA LEU A 230 -4.08 11.74 -29.23
C LEU A 230 -3.87 13.23 -29.00
N SER A 231 -4.87 14.03 -29.33
CA SER A 231 -4.86 15.47 -29.06
C SER A 231 -6.03 15.85 -28.17
N PHE A 232 -5.80 16.80 -27.28
CA PHE A 232 -6.84 17.40 -26.44
C PHE A 232 -6.93 18.89 -26.73
N GLU A 233 -8.15 19.39 -26.86
CA GLU A 233 -8.39 20.83 -26.84
C GLU A 233 -8.33 21.32 -25.39
N THR A 234 -7.31 22.12 -25.07
CA THR A 234 -7.27 22.79 -23.78
C THR A 234 -8.09 24.07 -23.87
N GLY A 235 -9.12 24.18 -23.04
CA GLY A 235 -9.99 25.36 -22.99
C GLY A 235 -9.14 26.62 -22.76
N GLY A 236 -9.13 27.50 -23.75
CA GLY A 236 -8.49 28.81 -23.63
C GLY A 236 -9.21 29.63 -22.57
N GLY A 237 -8.48 30.09 -21.56
CA GLY A 237 -9.00 31.13 -20.67
C GLY A 237 -9.43 32.35 -21.51
N MET A 238 -10.21 33.24 -20.91
CA MET A 238 -10.98 34.36 -21.47
C MET A 238 -10.36 35.20 -22.61
N ARG A 239 -9.16 34.91 -23.11
CA ARG A 239 -8.44 35.59 -24.20
C ARG A 239 -7.48 34.71 -25.04
N GLY A 240 -7.60 33.40 -25.06
CA GLY A 240 -6.68 32.54 -25.82
C GLY A 240 -7.39 31.62 -26.81
N MET A 241 -6.81 31.45 -28.01
CA MET A 241 -7.20 30.38 -28.91
C MET A 241 -6.95 29.03 -28.23
N PRO A 242 -7.80 28.00 -28.43
CA PRO A 242 -7.56 26.67 -27.89
C PRO A 242 -6.18 26.18 -28.37
N LYS A 243 -5.34 25.76 -27.45
CA LYS A 243 -4.06 25.11 -27.76
C LYS A 243 -4.32 23.63 -27.87
N GLU A 244 -3.98 23.05 -28.98
CA GLU A 244 -3.96 21.61 -29.18
C GLU A 244 -2.75 21.02 -28.46
N LEU A 245 -2.98 20.10 -27.51
CA LEU A 245 -1.93 19.37 -26.80
C LEU A 245 -1.82 17.99 -27.46
N HIS A 246 -0.72 17.75 -28.17
CA HIS A 246 -0.38 16.43 -28.68
C HIS A 246 0.30 15.62 -27.57
N VAL A 247 -0.23 14.44 -27.26
CA VAL A 247 0.22 13.60 -26.15
C VAL A 247 1.05 12.40 -26.63
N LEU A 248 0.89 12.02 -27.90
CA LEU A 248 1.65 10.94 -28.57
C LEU A 248 2.01 11.36 -29.97
#